data_aaaec4e579d644bea642bcc384274af6
#
_entry.id   aaaec4e579d644bea642bcc384274af6
#
_cell.length_a   1.000
_cell.length_b   1.000
_cell.length_c   1.000
_cell.angle_alpha   90.00
_cell.angle_beta   90.00
_cell.angle_gamma   90.00
#
_symmetry.space_group_name_H-M   'P 1'
#
loop_
_entity.id
_entity.type
_entity.pdbx_description
1 polymer ?
#
loop_
_entity_poly.entity_id
_entity_poly.type
_entity_poly.pdbx_seq_one_letter_code
_entity_poly.pdbx_strand_id
1 'polypeptide(L)'
;MTEFYALPNSEHFWHWPTLIHFFLVAMAGGAAVVTTVAHFTRHPKARTYAFVTMVLIVLDLATLWIESPARFRFTHVWIFLTITPTAPIWLGGWGLAISLVGSFFVWLQKGPRMLWGALLVVGATLAMVYPGLALAANINRPLWTPVLLVLFPLTGMLTVVSIAHLLRQPWARTFLAPLSLASVAMGVVYLAGLMMGGTEARMAFDYLMGHGGLLFGLGLLLMAVVPVIRRVPVVAALVPLVGATIVRSLIVEVGQVQFFGF
;
A
#
# COMPACT_ATOMS: atom_id res chain seq x y z
N MET A 1 -0.77 13.14 -28.71
CA MET A 1 -1.27 12.77 -27.37
C MET A 1 -2.44 11.76 -27.42
N THR A 2 -2.92 11.39 -28.56
CA THR A 2 -4.02 10.43 -28.76
C THR A 2 -3.57 8.95 -28.78
N GLU A 3 -2.29 8.70 -28.92
CA GLU A 3 -1.75 7.31 -28.96
C GLU A 3 -1.72 6.61 -27.59
N PHE A 4 -1.79 7.36 -26.49
CA PHE A 4 -1.79 6.79 -25.15
C PHE A 4 -3.10 6.07 -24.77
N TYR A 5 -4.18 6.33 -25.52
CA TYR A 5 -5.51 5.78 -25.25
C TYR A 5 -5.92 4.65 -26.23
N ALA A 6 -5.07 4.35 -27.21
CA ALA A 6 -5.39 3.41 -28.29
C ALA A 6 -4.58 2.11 -28.23
N LEU A 7 -3.91 1.81 -27.12
CA LEU A 7 -3.20 0.55 -26.97
C LEU A 7 -4.20 -0.60 -26.76
N PRO A 8 -4.02 -1.70 -27.49
CA PRO A 8 -4.89 -2.87 -27.35
C PRO A 8 -4.84 -3.41 -25.92
N ASN A 9 -5.95 -3.98 -25.48
CA ASN A 9 -6.30 -4.41 -24.12
C ASN A 9 -5.34 -5.39 -23.43
N SER A 10 -4.26 -5.79 -24.07
CA SER A 10 -3.34 -6.83 -23.61
C SER A 10 -2.03 -6.33 -23.05
N GLU A 11 -1.74 -5.03 -23.10
CA GLU A 11 -0.47 -4.54 -22.57
C GLU A 11 -0.60 -4.17 -21.09
N HIS A 12 0.14 -4.90 -20.25
CA HIS A 12 0.31 -4.58 -18.85
C HIS A 12 1.12 -3.27 -18.76
N PHE A 13 0.45 -2.20 -18.30
CA PHE A 13 1.09 -0.90 -18.06
C PHE A 13 2.13 -0.95 -16.96
N TRP A 14 1.84 -1.76 -15.94
CA TRP A 14 2.66 -1.87 -14.75
C TRP A 14 3.34 -3.22 -14.71
N HIS A 15 4.65 -3.17 -14.72
CA HIS A 15 5.53 -4.32 -14.65
C HIS A 15 5.90 -4.64 -13.19
N TRP A 16 6.75 -5.64 -13.00
CA TRP A 16 7.21 -6.08 -11.69
C TRP A 16 7.74 -4.96 -10.78
N PRO A 17 8.40 -3.85 -11.23
CA PRO A 17 8.82 -2.79 -10.32
C PRO A 17 7.65 -2.11 -9.62
N THR A 18 6.52 -1.91 -10.31
CA THR A 18 5.30 -1.34 -9.69
C THR A 18 4.76 -2.22 -8.57
N LEU A 19 4.76 -3.54 -8.74
CA LEU A 19 4.32 -4.46 -7.69
C LEU A 19 5.23 -4.36 -6.45
N ILE A 20 6.54 -4.30 -6.67
CA ILE A 20 7.51 -4.08 -5.59
C ILE A 20 7.29 -2.72 -4.94
N HIS A 21 7.08 -1.66 -5.73
CA HIS A 21 6.76 -0.33 -5.22
C HIS A 21 5.49 -0.37 -4.35
N PHE A 22 4.39 -0.95 -4.83
CA PHE A 22 3.16 -1.06 -4.03
C PHE A 22 3.35 -1.84 -2.73
N PHE A 23 4.25 -2.80 -2.69
CA PHE A 23 4.63 -3.51 -1.47
C PHE A 23 5.48 -2.62 -0.55
N LEU A 24 6.51 -1.97 -1.08
CA LEU A 24 7.44 -1.14 -0.31
C LEU A 24 6.77 0.12 0.25
N VAL A 25 5.92 0.79 -0.54
CA VAL A 25 5.21 1.99 -0.06
C VAL A 25 4.26 1.64 1.08
N ALA A 26 3.63 0.47 1.04
CA ALA A 26 2.81 -0.01 2.15
C ALA A 26 3.64 -0.24 3.41
N MET A 27 4.82 -0.84 3.26
CA MET A 27 5.76 -1.03 4.36
C MET A 27 6.29 0.32 4.89
N ALA A 28 6.68 1.22 3.99
CA ALA A 28 7.21 2.55 4.36
C ALA A 28 6.15 3.39 5.09
N GLY A 29 4.94 3.46 4.55
CA GLY A 29 3.81 4.16 5.17
C GLY A 29 3.43 3.56 6.52
N GLY A 30 3.29 2.25 6.61
CA GLY A 30 2.99 1.56 7.87
C GLY A 30 4.11 1.71 8.91
N ALA A 31 5.38 1.65 8.50
CA ALA A 31 6.53 1.93 9.38
C ALA A 31 6.53 3.39 9.86
N ALA A 32 6.11 4.34 9.01
CA ALA A 32 5.94 5.74 9.40
C ALA A 32 4.82 5.90 10.44
N VAL A 33 3.70 5.17 10.33
CA VAL A 33 2.66 5.12 11.37
C VAL A 33 3.23 4.61 12.69
N VAL A 34 3.96 3.48 12.66
CA VAL A 34 4.60 2.92 13.87
C VAL A 34 5.59 3.91 14.48
N THR A 35 6.40 4.59 13.64
CA THR A 35 7.35 5.63 14.07
C THR A 35 6.61 6.81 14.71
N THR A 36 5.50 7.24 14.13
CA THR A 36 4.65 8.31 14.67
C THR A 36 4.15 7.97 16.07
N VAL A 37 3.56 6.79 16.24
CA VAL A 37 3.06 6.33 17.55
C VAL A 37 4.21 6.23 18.55
N ALA A 38 5.32 5.61 18.17
CA ALA A 38 6.50 5.48 19.02
C ALA A 38 7.09 6.84 19.43
N HIS A 39 7.08 7.81 18.52
CA HIS A 39 7.52 9.17 18.79
C HIS A 39 6.63 9.88 19.81
N PHE A 40 5.30 9.84 19.62
CA PHE A 40 4.36 10.47 20.55
C PHE A 40 4.29 9.78 21.92
N THR A 41 4.45 8.45 21.98
CA THR A 41 4.48 7.68 23.23
C THR A 41 5.84 7.67 23.92
N ARG A 42 6.87 8.33 23.35
CA ARG A 42 8.27 8.30 23.84
C ARG A 42 8.83 6.89 23.96
N HIS A 43 8.43 6.02 23.03
CA HIS A 43 8.91 4.64 23.05
C HIS A 43 10.44 4.58 22.86
N PRO A 44 11.19 3.76 23.61
CA PRO A 44 12.65 3.74 23.55
C PRO A 44 13.21 3.36 22.16
N LYS A 45 12.44 2.61 21.36
CA LYS A 45 12.81 2.22 19.99
C LYS A 45 12.37 3.22 18.91
N ALA A 46 11.83 4.39 19.26
CA ALA A 46 11.37 5.36 18.27
C ALA A 46 12.45 5.72 17.24
N ARG A 47 13.70 5.86 17.69
CA ARG A 47 14.86 6.10 16.80
C ARG A 47 15.10 4.95 15.82
N THR A 48 15.00 3.72 16.29
CA THR A 48 15.16 2.53 15.41
C THR A 48 14.05 2.43 14.38
N TYR A 49 12.80 2.68 14.78
CA TYR A 49 11.67 2.69 13.85
C TYR A 49 11.81 3.80 12.81
N ALA A 50 12.25 4.99 13.23
CA ALA A 50 12.52 6.10 12.31
C ALA A 50 13.61 5.74 11.28
N PHE A 51 14.68 5.09 11.70
CA PHE A 51 15.73 4.61 10.80
C PHE A 51 15.19 3.58 9.78
N VAL A 52 14.42 2.59 10.26
CA VAL A 52 13.79 1.59 9.38
C VAL A 52 12.85 2.24 8.38
N THR A 53 12.06 3.23 8.82
CA THR A 53 11.16 3.99 7.93
C THR A 53 11.95 4.70 6.84
N MET A 54 13.05 5.37 7.17
CA MET A 54 13.89 6.03 6.16
C MET A 54 14.46 5.03 5.14
N VAL A 55 14.95 3.88 5.59
CA VAL A 55 15.47 2.84 4.69
C VAL A 55 14.39 2.34 3.73
N LEU A 56 13.18 2.06 4.25
CA LEU A 56 12.06 1.60 3.43
C LEU A 56 11.64 2.66 2.40
N ILE A 57 11.59 3.93 2.79
CA ILE A 57 11.28 5.04 1.86
C ILE A 57 12.34 5.15 0.76
N VAL A 58 13.62 5.06 1.10
CA VAL A 58 14.71 5.12 0.11
C VAL A 58 14.63 3.93 -0.86
N LEU A 59 14.36 2.72 -0.38
CA LEU A 59 14.18 1.55 -1.22
C LEU A 59 12.96 1.70 -2.14
N ASP A 60 11.87 2.25 -1.63
CA ASP A 60 10.66 2.50 -2.41
C ASP A 60 10.88 3.55 -3.50
N LEU A 61 11.51 4.66 -3.17
CA LEU A 61 11.89 5.69 -4.15
C LEU A 61 12.87 5.14 -5.21
N ALA A 62 13.75 4.21 -4.83
CA ALA A 62 14.65 3.56 -5.78
C ALA A 62 13.88 2.68 -6.78
N THR A 63 12.83 1.95 -6.34
CA THR A 63 11.99 1.18 -7.25
C THR A 63 11.20 2.06 -8.21
N LEU A 64 10.66 3.17 -7.74
CA LEU A 64 10.00 4.18 -8.60
C LEU A 64 10.98 4.78 -9.62
N TRP A 65 12.21 5.04 -9.21
CA TRP A 65 13.25 5.52 -10.12
C TRP A 65 13.55 4.52 -11.23
N ILE A 66 13.67 3.23 -10.90
CA ILE A 66 13.93 2.15 -11.87
C ILE A 66 12.77 2.02 -12.86
N GLU A 67 11.53 2.18 -12.39
CA GLU A 67 10.33 2.09 -13.21
C GLU A 67 10.18 3.28 -14.16
N SER A 68 10.66 4.45 -13.77
CA SER A 68 10.50 5.66 -14.56
C SER A 68 11.17 5.54 -15.94
N PRO A 69 10.42 5.70 -17.05
CA PRO A 69 10.99 5.66 -18.39
C PRO A 69 12.02 6.78 -18.62
N ALA A 70 11.99 7.81 -17.80
CA ALA A 70 12.90 8.93 -17.86
C ALA A 70 13.92 8.93 -16.71
N ARG A 71 14.24 7.77 -16.14
CA ARG A 71 15.15 7.60 -15.00
C ARG A 71 16.53 8.26 -15.17
N PHE A 72 16.97 8.50 -16.40
CA PHE A 72 18.24 9.17 -16.70
C PHE A 72 18.10 10.67 -16.99
N ARG A 73 16.90 11.24 -16.88
CA ARG A 73 16.67 12.67 -17.09
C ARG A 73 16.47 13.37 -15.74
N PHE A 74 17.45 14.16 -15.32
CA PHE A 74 17.35 14.97 -14.09
C PHE A 74 16.13 15.91 -14.08
N THR A 75 15.63 16.31 -15.25
CA THR A 75 14.42 17.10 -15.40
C THR A 75 13.17 16.43 -14.87
N HIS A 76 13.18 15.10 -14.64
CA HIS A 76 12.05 14.37 -14.04
C HIS A 76 11.82 14.73 -12.57
N VAL A 77 12.82 15.23 -11.87
CA VAL A 77 12.67 15.75 -10.50
C VAL A 77 11.67 16.91 -10.48
N TRP A 78 11.56 17.67 -11.57
CA TRP A 78 10.59 18.77 -11.68
C TRP A 78 9.13 18.31 -11.62
N ILE A 79 8.80 17.07 -11.98
CA ILE A 79 7.43 16.52 -11.86
C ILE A 79 6.98 16.54 -10.40
N PHE A 80 7.87 16.27 -9.47
CA PHE A 80 7.57 16.33 -8.03
C PHE A 80 7.51 17.78 -7.51
N LEU A 81 8.16 18.72 -8.18
CA LEU A 81 8.15 20.13 -7.82
C LEU A 81 7.00 20.88 -8.47
N THR A 82 6.46 20.40 -9.59
CA THR A 82 5.23 20.96 -10.18
C THR A 82 4.05 20.65 -9.25
N ILE A 83 3.30 21.70 -8.87
CA ILE A 83 2.16 21.54 -7.97
C ILE A 83 1.00 20.95 -8.79
N THR A 84 0.82 19.64 -8.69
CA THR A 84 -0.28 18.89 -9.29
C THR A 84 -1.02 18.08 -8.22
N PRO A 85 -1.74 18.74 -7.29
CA PRO A 85 -2.34 18.09 -6.13
C PRO A 85 -3.43 17.07 -6.49
N THR A 86 -3.92 17.09 -7.72
CA THR A 86 -4.89 16.12 -8.25
C THR A 86 -4.23 14.85 -8.77
N ALA A 87 -2.90 14.83 -8.96
CA ALA A 87 -2.18 13.64 -9.39
C ALA A 87 -1.84 12.73 -8.18
N PRO A 88 -2.34 11.50 -8.13
CA PRO A 88 -2.06 10.60 -7.00
C PRO A 88 -0.56 10.38 -6.76
N ILE A 89 0.22 10.26 -7.82
CA ILE A 89 1.67 10.07 -7.72
C ILE A 89 2.38 11.25 -7.04
N TRP A 90 1.88 12.47 -7.25
CA TRP A 90 2.39 13.66 -6.59
C TRP A 90 2.12 13.60 -5.08
N LEU A 91 0.89 13.23 -4.68
CA LEU A 91 0.53 13.05 -3.27
C LEU A 91 1.37 11.96 -2.60
N GLY A 92 1.59 10.83 -3.28
CA GLY A 92 2.44 9.74 -2.80
C GLY A 92 3.89 10.17 -2.61
N GLY A 93 4.48 10.84 -3.60
CA GLY A 93 5.84 11.35 -3.54
C GLY A 93 6.05 12.33 -2.38
N TRP A 94 5.13 13.28 -2.19
CA TRP A 94 5.18 14.20 -1.06
C TRP A 94 4.94 13.50 0.28
N GLY A 95 4.03 12.51 0.32
CA GLY A 95 3.82 11.68 1.51
C GLY A 95 5.11 11.00 1.96
N LEU A 96 5.84 10.40 1.03
CA LEU A 96 7.15 9.77 1.30
C LEU A 96 8.20 10.81 1.70
N ALA A 97 8.30 11.94 1.00
CA ALA A 97 9.27 13.00 1.31
C ALA A 97 9.04 13.59 2.70
N ILE A 98 7.79 13.93 3.04
CA ILE A 98 7.41 14.44 4.36
C ILE A 98 7.70 13.41 5.46
N SER A 99 7.38 12.11 5.21
CA SER A 99 7.70 11.02 6.13
C SER A 99 9.20 10.83 6.32
N LEU A 100 9.98 10.99 5.26
CA LEU A 100 11.44 10.90 5.31
C LEU A 100 12.02 12.00 6.19
N VAL A 101 11.60 13.25 5.97
CA VAL A 101 12.03 14.40 6.78
C VAL A 101 11.63 14.23 8.26
N GLY A 102 10.37 13.88 8.52
CA GLY A 102 9.88 13.61 9.87
C GLY A 102 10.67 12.50 10.57
N SER A 103 10.90 11.37 9.88
CA SER A 103 11.69 10.26 10.40
C SER A 103 13.14 10.64 10.68
N PHE A 104 13.75 11.43 9.79
CA PHE A 104 15.13 11.89 9.97
C PHE A 104 15.31 12.69 11.24
N PHE A 105 14.43 13.65 11.53
CA PHE A 105 14.52 14.45 12.75
C PHE A 105 14.15 13.66 14.01
N VAL A 106 13.22 12.70 13.93
CA VAL A 106 12.96 11.74 15.01
C VAL A 106 14.18 10.87 15.28
N TRP A 107 14.87 10.42 14.25
CA TRP A 107 16.11 9.65 14.38
C TRP A 107 17.23 10.46 15.01
N LEU A 108 17.39 11.74 14.64
CA LEU A 108 18.35 12.65 15.23
C LEU A 108 18.00 13.06 16.66
N GLN A 109 16.75 12.89 17.09
CA GLN A 109 16.21 13.36 18.37
C GLN A 109 16.38 14.87 18.58
N LYS A 110 16.30 15.67 17.51
CA LYS A 110 16.50 17.12 17.50
C LYS A 110 15.25 17.87 17.10
N GLY A 111 15.09 19.09 17.64
CA GLY A 111 14.04 20.03 17.26
C GLY A 111 12.67 19.76 17.92
N PRO A 112 11.64 20.50 17.48
CA PRO A 112 10.33 20.49 18.13
C PRO A 112 9.58 19.18 17.84
N ARG A 113 9.33 18.42 18.90
CA ARG A 113 8.69 17.09 18.84
C ARG A 113 7.34 17.10 18.13
N MET A 114 6.51 18.10 18.43
CA MET A 114 5.17 18.21 17.83
C MET A 114 5.24 18.40 16.32
N LEU A 115 6.20 19.18 15.81
CA LEU A 115 6.37 19.41 14.38
C LEU A 115 6.72 18.11 13.65
N TRP A 116 7.70 17.37 14.15
CA TRP A 116 8.13 16.11 13.49
C TRP A 116 7.06 15.02 13.57
N GLY A 117 6.34 14.99 14.71
CA GLY A 117 5.18 14.11 14.86
C GLY A 117 4.05 14.47 13.87
N ALA A 118 3.73 15.76 13.71
CA ALA A 118 2.72 16.21 12.75
C ALA A 118 3.11 15.90 11.30
N LEU A 119 4.36 16.14 10.92
CA LEU A 119 4.87 15.77 9.60
C LEU A 119 4.74 14.26 9.35
N LEU A 120 5.10 13.45 10.35
CA LEU A 120 4.94 11.98 10.25
C LEU A 120 3.47 11.57 10.10
N VAL A 121 2.53 12.18 10.82
CA VAL A 121 1.10 11.91 10.66
C VAL A 121 0.66 12.19 9.24
N VAL A 122 0.96 13.39 8.72
CA VAL A 122 0.58 13.79 7.37
C VAL A 122 1.23 12.89 6.33
N GLY A 123 2.56 12.72 6.41
CA GLY A 123 3.31 11.94 5.45
C GLY A 123 2.90 10.46 5.44
N ALA A 124 2.74 9.83 6.62
CA ALA A 124 2.30 8.45 6.74
C ALA A 124 0.88 8.25 6.15
N THR A 125 -0.04 9.18 6.42
CA THR A 125 -1.41 9.12 5.88
C THR A 125 -1.37 9.19 4.35
N LEU A 126 -0.65 10.14 3.77
CA LEU A 126 -0.53 10.27 2.32
C LEU A 126 0.12 9.03 1.69
N ALA A 127 1.22 8.54 2.26
CA ALA A 127 1.92 7.35 1.76
C ALA A 127 1.06 6.08 1.84
N MET A 128 0.23 5.93 2.88
CA MET A 128 -0.64 4.77 3.05
C MET A 128 -1.83 4.79 2.11
N VAL A 129 -2.44 5.96 1.88
CA VAL A 129 -3.64 6.11 1.04
C VAL A 129 -3.30 6.17 -0.43
N TYR A 130 -2.11 6.68 -0.78
CA TYR A 130 -1.68 6.91 -2.16
C TYR A 130 -1.87 5.70 -3.09
N PRO A 131 -1.48 4.45 -2.74
CA PRO A 131 -1.62 3.34 -3.68
C PRO A 131 -3.08 3.06 -4.06
N GLY A 132 -3.98 3.11 -3.08
CA GLY A 132 -5.41 2.98 -3.32
C GLY A 132 -5.98 4.12 -4.16
N LEU A 133 -5.50 5.34 -3.91
CA LEU A 133 -5.91 6.53 -4.68
C LEU A 133 -5.38 6.46 -6.12
N ALA A 134 -4.14 6.04 -6.33
CA ALA A 134 -3.55 5.88 -7.64
C ALA A 134 -4.32 4.88 -8.52
N LEU A 135 -4.81 3.80 -7.92
CA LEU A 135 -5.66 2.82 -8.58
C LEU A 135 -7.05 3.42 -8.85
N ALA A 136 -7.72 3.92 -7.82
CA ALA A 136 -9.09 4.40 -7.90
C ALA A 136 -9.26 5.65 -8.79
N ALA A 137 -8.19 6.39 -9.07
CA ALA A 137 -8.23 7.51 -10.03
C ALA A 137 -8.37 7.06 -11.50
N ASN A 138 -8.17 5.78 -11.78
CA ASN A 138 -8.32 5.22 -13.13
C ASN A 138 -9.76 4.74 -13.36
N ILE A 139 -10.65 5.66 -13.69
CA ILE A 139 -12.09 5.41 -13.85
C ILE A 139 -12.44 4.35 -14.91
N ASN A 140 -11.56 4.12 -15.88
CA ASN A 140 -11.76 3.12 -16.95
C ASN A 140 -11.39 1.69 -16.51
N ARG A 141 -11.11 1.48 -15.22
CA ARG A 141 -10.71 0.19 -14.65
C ARG A 141 -11.62 -0.18 -13.48
N PRO A 142 -12.72 -0.88 -13.74
CA PRO A 142 -13.76 -1.12 -12.73
C PRO A 142 -13.30 -1.95 -11.51
N LEU A 143 -12.19 -2.70 -11.63
CA LEU A 143 -11.56 -3.37 -10.48
C LEU A 143 -10.89 -2.37 -9.52
N TRP A 144 -10.56 -1.16 -9.97
CA TRP A 144 -9.88 -0.16 -9.13
C TRP A 144 -10.89 0.79 -8.50
N THR A 145 -11.67 0.25 -7.58
CA THR A 145 -12.75 0.97 -6.89
C THR A 145 -12.23 1.85 -5.74
N PRO A 146 -13.01 2.87 -5.29
CA PRO A 146 -12.68 3.66 -4.11
C PRO A 146 -12.50 2.87 -2.81
N VAL A 147 -13.01 1.64 -2.72
CA VAL A 147 -12.78 0.74 -1.57
C VAL A 147 -11.29 0.49 -1.33
N LEU A 148 -10.47 0.59 -2.37
CA LEU A 148 -9.02 0.44 -2.28
C LEU A 148 -8.34 1.52 -1.42
N LEU A 149 -8.97 2.69 -1.25
CA LEU A 149 -8.52 3.74 -0.32
C LEU A 149 -8.46 3.26 1.14
N VAL A 150 -9.23 2.23 1.49
CA VAL A 150 -9.24 1.62 2.83
C VAL A 150 -8.54 0.26 2.83
N LEU A 151 -8.79 -0.57 1.82
CA LEU A 151 -8.23 -1.93 1.75
C LEU A 151 -6.69 -1.91 1.66
N PHE A 152 -6.10 -0.98 0.88
CA PHE A 152 -4.65 -0.89 0.74
C PHE A 152 -3.94 -0.43 2.02
N PRO A 153 -4.39 0.62 2.74
CA PRO A 153 -3.86 0.95 4.05
C PRO A 153 -3.98 -0.19 5.06
N LEU A 154 -5.12 -0.86 5.15
CA LEU A 154 -5.32 -1.97 6.09
C LEU A 154 -4.36 -3.13 5.82
N THR A 155 -4.28 -3.60 4.57
CA THR A 155 -3.36 -4.66 4.17
C THR A 155 -1.90 -4.23 4.29
N GLY A 156 -1.59 -2.95 4.07
CA GLY A 156 -0.27 -2.38 4.30
C GLY A 156 0.14 -2.39 5.76
N MET A 157 -0.75 -1.95 6.67
CA MET A 157 -0.52 -2.04 8.11
C MET A 157 -0.41 -3.48 8.57
N LEU A 158 -1.22 -4.40 8.03
CA LEU A 158 -1.13 -5.83 8.32
C LEU A 158 0.25 -6.39 7.94
N THR A 159 0.80 -5.99 6.79
CA THR A 159 2.16 -6.36 6.36
C THR A 159 3.21 -5.93 7.39
N VAL A 160 3.17 -4.66 7.83
CA VAL A 160 4.13 -4.13 8.82
C VAL A 160 3.98 -4.82 10.17
N VAL A 161 2.75 -5.01 10.64
CA VAL A 161 2.48 -5.71 11.91
C VAL A 161 2.91 -7.17 11.85
N SER A 162 2.73 -7.83 10.71
CA SER A 162 3.20 -9.20 10.48
C SER A 162 4.72 -9.31 10.58
N ILE A 163 5.45 -8.42 9.93
CA ILE A 163 6.91 -8.36 10.00
C ILE A 163 7.38 -8.01 11.42
N ALA A 164 6.73 -7.03 12.07
CA ALA A 164 7.04 -6.67 13.44
C ALA A 164 6.81 -7.84 14.42
N HIS A 165 5.76 -8.66 14.17
CA HIS A 165 5.49 -9.86 14.95
C HIS A 165 6.58 -10.94 14.74
N LEU A 166 7.03 -11.13 13.49
CA LEU A 166 8.15 -12.01 13.16
C LEU A 166 9.45 -11.55 13.86
N LEU A 167 9.67 -10.23 13.95
CA LEU A 167 10.76 -9.61 14.68
C LEU A 167 10.52 -9.54 16.20
N ARG A 168 9.52 -10.26 16.71
CA ARG A 168 9.18 -10.39 18.14
C ARG A 168 8.89 -9.06 18.84
N GLN A 169 8.29 -8.08 18.12
CA GLN A 169 7.84 -6.85 18.77
C GLN A 169 6.55 -7.13 19.58
N PRO A 170 6.51 -6.86 20.89
CA PRO A 170 5.38 -7.26 21.76
C PRO A 170 4.03 -6.67 21.32
N TRP A 171 4.03 -5.41 20.90
CA TRP A 171 2.83 -4.69 20.45
C TRP A 171 2.19 -5.31 19.21
N ALA A 172 2.99 -5.91 18.33
CA ALA A 172 2.49 -6.46 17.06
C ALA A 172 1.48 -7.59 17.28
N ARG A 173 1.65 -8.38 18.33
CA ARG A 173 0.71 -9.47 18.69
C ARG A 173 -0.71 -8.97 18.95
N THR A 174 -0.85 -7.79 19.52
CA THR A 174 -2.16 -7.20 19.84
C THR A 174 -2.91 -6.78 18.58
N PHE A 175 -2.20 -6.26 17.58
CA PHE A 175 -2.81 -5.71 16.37
C PHE A 175 -2.95 -6.71 15.22
N LEU A 176 -2.24 -7.85 15.27
CA LEU A 176 -2.19 -8.78 14.15
C LEU A 176 -3.57 -9.35 13.78
N ALA A 177 -4.30 -9.92 14.74
CA ALA A 177 -5.62 -10.50 14.46
C ALA A 177 -6.70 -9.45 14.12
N PRO A 178 -6.83 -8.32 14.83
CA PRO A 178 -7.78 -7.27 14.44
C PRO A 178 -7.55 -6.72 13.04
N LEU A 179 -6.30 -6.42 12.66
CA LEU A 179 -5.98 -5.92 11.32
C LEU A 179 -6.24 -6.97 10.26
N SER A 180 -5.94 -8.24 10.55
CA SER A 180 -6.20 -9.34 9.64
C SER A 180 -7.70 -9.47 9.35
N LEU A 181 -8.54 -9.48 10.38
CA LEU A 181 -9.99 -9.55 10.23
C LEU A 181 -10.57 -8.31 9.55
N ALA A 182 -10.06 -7.11 9.87
CA ALA A 182 -10.46 -5.87 9.19
C ALA A 182 -10.10 -5.92 7.70
N SER A 183 -8.93 -6.45 7.34
CA SER A 183 -8.51 -6.63 5.95
C SER A 183 -9.41 -7.62 5.21
N VAL A 184 -9.79 -8.72 5.86
CA VAL A 184 -10.76 -9.70 5.30
C VAL A 184 -12.12 -9.04 5.09
N ALA A 185 -12.64 -8.33 6.09
CA ALA A 185 -13.92 -7.65 5.99
C ALA A 185 -13.94 -6.66 4.83
N MET A 186 -12.86 -5.85 4.67
CA MET A 186 -12.74 -4.93 3.52
C MET A 186 -12.58 -5.65 2.20
N GLY A 187 -11.89 -6.80 2.15
CA GLY A 187 -11.82 -7.64 0.96
C GLY A 187 -13.19 -8.19 0.55
N VAL A 188 -14.03 -8.59 1.52
CA VAL A 188 -15.42 -9.00 1.27
C VAL A 188 -16.27 -7.81 0.78
N VAL A 189 -16.14 -6.63 1.41
CA VAL A 189 -16.82 -5.40 0.96
C VAL A 189 -16.42 -5.05 -0.47
N TYR A 190 -15.14 -5.19 -0.82
CA TYR A 190 -14.63 -4.98 -2.16
C TYR A 190 -15.32 -5.92 -3.17
N LEU A 191 -15.36 -7.22 -2.90
CA LEU A 191 -16.03 -8.20 -3.77
C LEU A 191 -17.53 -7.94 -3.87
N ALA A 192 -18.18 -7.66 -2.75
CA ALA A 192 -19.61 -7.33 -2.72
C ALA A 192 -19.90 -6.06 -3.55
N GLY A 193 -19.06 -5.04 -3.44
CA GLY A 193 -19.17 -3.81 -4.23
C GLY A 193 -19.06 -4.05 -5.74
N LEU A 194 -18.16 -4.93 -6.16
CA LEU A 194 -18.06 -5.35 -7.57
C LEU A 194 -19.29 -6.13 -8.02
N MET A 195 -19.73 -7.10 -7.22
CA MET A 195 -20.88 -7.96 -7.55
C MET A 195 -22.21 -7.19 -7.60
N MET A 196 -22.39 -6.21 -6.70
CA MET A 196 -23.61 -5.40 -6.61
C MET A 196 -23.57 -4.13 -7.46
N GLY A 197 -22.46 -3.84 -8.10
CA GLY A 197 -22.27 -2.68 -8.96
C GLY A 197 -22.98 -2.81 -10.31
N GLY A 198 -22.79 -1.80 -11.18
CA GLY A 198 -23.29 -1.82 -12.55
C GLY A 198 -22.67 -2.91 -13.41
N THR A 199 -23.07 -2.95 -14.69
CA THR A 199 -22.63 -3.98 -15.64
C THR A 199 -21.11 -4.13 -15.70
N GLU A 200 -20.37 -3.03 -15.77
CA GLU A 200 -18.90 -3.04 -15.82
C GLU A 200 -18.26 -3.63 -14.55
N ALA A 201 -18.81 -3.30 -13.38
CA ALA A 201 -18.32 -3.84 -12.13
C ALA A 201 -18.54 -5.36 -12.03
N ARG A 202 -19.69 -5.85 -12.52
CA ARG A 202 -19.98 -7.29 -12.59
C ARG A 202 -19.05 -8.01 -13.57
N MET A 203 -18.83 -7.45 -14.77
CA MET A 203 -17.86 -8.00 -15.72
C MET A 203 -16.47 -8.08 -15.11
N ALA A 204 -16.06 -7.04 -14.37
CA ALA A 204 -14.80 -7.02 -13.66
C ALA A 204 -14.73 -8.07 -12.53
N PHE A 205 -15.83 -8.28 -11.80
CA PHE A 205 -15.96 -9.37 -10.82
C PHE A 205 -15.78 -10.74 -11.47
N ASP A 206 -16.52 -11.01 -12.56
CA ASP A 206 -16.45 -12.28 -13.28
C ASP A 206 -15.05 -12.53 -13.84
N TYR A 207 -14.41 -11.48 -14.35
CA TYR A 207 -13.03 -11.55 -14.84
C TYR A 207 -12.04 -11.87 -13.70
N LEU A 208 -12.16 -11.18 -12.55
CA LEU A 208 -11.35 -11.47 -11.37
C LEU A 208 -11.54 -12.92 -10.90
N MET A 209 -12.79 -13.38 -10.85
CA MET A 209 -13.10 -14.75 -10.42
C MET A 209 -12.55 -15.79 -11.40
N GLY A 210 -12.62 -15.54 -12.70
CA GLY A 210 -12.10 -16.43 -13.73
C GLY A 210 -10.57 -16.51 -13.78
N HIS A 211 -9.86 -15.41 -13.50
CA HIS A 211 -8.40 -15.32 -13.66
C HIS A 211 -7.61 -15.40 -12.36
N GLY A 212 -8.22 -15.06 -11.23
CA GLY A 212 -7.54 -14.98 -9.95
C GLY A 212 -8.39 -15.30 -8.73
N GLY A 213 -9.65 -15.70 -8.91
CA GLY A 213 -10.61 -15.86 -7.81
C GLY A 213 -10.17 -16.87 -6.76
N LEU A 214 -9.60 -17.99 -7.15
CA LEU A 214 -9.07 -18.99 -6.20
C LEU A 214 -7.92 -18.39 -5.36
N LEU A 215 -7.00 -17.69 -5.99
CA LEU A 215 -5.88 -17.06 -5.30
C LEU A 215 -6.36 -15.90 -4.41
N PHE A 216 -7.35 -15.11 -4.87
CA PHE A 216 -7.94 -14.05 -4.06
C PHE A 216 -8.64 -14.63 -2.82
N GLY A 217 -9.45 -15.67 -3.01
CA GLY A 217 -10.08 -16.41 -1.91
C GLY A 217 -9.07 -17.01 -0.94
N LEU A 218 -7.99 -17.61 -1.47
CA LEU A 218 -6.87 -18.10 -0.66
C LEU A 218 -6.23 -16.96 0.15
N GLY A 219 -5.98 -15.81 -0.47
CA GLY A 219 -5.43 -14.63 0.22
C GLY A 219 -6.31 -14.18 1.38
N LEU A 220 -7.63 -14.11 1.19
CA LEU A 220 -8.59 -13.80 2.26
C LEU A 220 -8.60 -14.88 3.34
N LEU A 221 -8.57 -16.15 2.96
CA LEU A 221 -8.54 -17.27 3.92
C LEU A 221 -7.28 -17.25 4.78
N LEU A 222 -6.12 -17.01 4.17
CA LEU A 222 -4.85 -16.88 4.90
C LEU A 222 -4.91 -15.75 5.93
N MET A 223 -5.55 -14.64 5.62
CA MET A 223 -5.77 -13.57 6.60
C MET A 223 -6.81 -13.97 7.64
N ALA A 224 -7.89 -14.66 7.27
CA ALA A 224 -8.98 -15.03 8.17
C ALA A 224 -8.57 -16.03 9.27
N VAL A 225 -7.61 -16.92 8.99
CA VAL A 225 -7.19 -17.99 9.95
C VAL A 225 -6.27 -17.48 11.07
N VAL A 226 -5.79 -16.24 11.01
CA VAL A 226 -4.82 -15.68 11.97
C VAL A 226 -5.25 -15.81 13.45
N PRO A 227 -6.52 -15.56 13.84
CA PRO A 227 -6.95 -15.74 15.23
C PRO A 227 -6.73 -17.15 15.76
N VAL A 228 -6.85 -18.15 14.87
CA VAL A 228 -6.71 -19.59 15.23
C VAL A 228 -5.24 -19.96 15.38
N ILE A 229 -4.40 -19.52 14.45
CA ILE A 229 -2.97 -19.90 14.39
C ILE A 229 -2.06 -19.03 15.27
N ARG A 230 -2.59 -18.05 15.99
CA ARG A 230 -1.83 -17.06 16.80
C ARG A 230 -0.89 -17.67 17.84
N ARG A 231 -1.06 -18.97 18.14
CA ARG A 231 -0.18 -19.70 19.08
C ARG A 231 1.18 -20.07 18.48
N VAL A 232 1.32 -20.08 17.15
CA VAL A 232 2.54 -20.36 16.43
C VAL A 232 3.09 -19.06 15.82
N PRO A 233 3.99 -18.35 16.50
CA PRO A 233 4.31 -16.95 16.15
C PRO A 233 4.79 -16.75 14.72
N VAL A 234 5.67 -17.64 14.22
CA VAL A 234 6.20 -17.53 12.85
C VAL A 234 5.09 -17.72 11.82
N VAL A 235 4.24 -18.74 12.00
CA VAL A 235 3.12 -19.02 11.08
C VAL A 235 2.11 -17.88 11.14
N ALA A 236 1.79 -17.40 12.34
CA ALA A 236 0.87 -16.26 12.53
C ALA A 236 1.36 -14.97 11.89
N ALA A 237 2.66 -14.80 11.71
CA ALA A 237 3.24 -13.66 11.00
C ALA A 237 3.27 -13.87 9.48
N LEU A 238 3.73 -15.03 9.01
CA LEU A 238 3.92 -15.27 7.58
C LEU A 238 2.60 -15.45 6.82
N VAL A 239 1.63 -16.11 7.42
CA VAL A 239 0.35 -16.41 6.77
C VAL A 239 -0.41 -15.14 6.34
N PRO A 240 -0.65 -14.15 7.22
CA PRO A 240 -1.33 -12.92 6.79
C PRO A 240 -0.47 -12.04 5.89
N LEU A 241 0.86 -12.08 6.04
CA LEU A 241 1.77 -11.38 5.14
C LEU A 241 1.60 -11.88 3.70
N VAL A 242 1.62 -13.21 3.50
CA VAL A 242 1.39 -13.83 2.19
C VAL A 242 -0.02 -13.52 1.68
N GLY A 243 -1.05 -13.65 2.54
CA GLY A 243 -2.43 -13.36 2.17
C GLY A 243 -2.64 -11.92 1.70
N ALA A 244 -2.12 -10.95 2.45
CA ALA A 244 -2.20 -9.53 2.08
C ALA A 244 -1.44 -9.24 0.77
N THR A 245 -0.28 -9.84 0.56
CA THR A 245 0.50 -9.69 -0.68
C THR A 245 -0.26 -10.25 -1.87
N ILE A 246 -0.83 -11.46 -1.77
CA ILE A 246 -1.64 -12.08 -2.83
C ILE A 246 -2.80 -11.16 -3.23
N VAL A 247 -3.60 -10.72 -2.26
CA VAL A 247 -4.77 -9.85 -2.52
C VAL A 247 -4.35 -8.56 -3.23
N ARG A 248 -3.30 -7.89 -2.75
CA ARG A 248 -2.82 -6.63 -3.34
C ARG A 248 -2.28 -6.84 -4.75
N SER A 249 -1.42 -7.84 -4.96
CA SER A 249 -0.85 -8.15 -6.28
C SER A 249 -1.93 -8.47 -7.31
N LEU A 250 -2.91 -9.29 -6.93
CA LEU A 250 -4.02 -9.62 -7.83
C LEU A 250 -4.87 -8.40 -8.22
N ILE A 251 -5.18 -7.53 -7.27
CA ILE A 251 -5.93 -6.29 -7.58
C ILE A 251 -5.14 -5.43 -8.56
N VAL A 252 -3.83 -5.34 -8.42
CA VAL A 252 -2.99 -4.54 -9.32
C VAL A 252 -2.87 -5.23 -10.68
N GLU A 253 -2.54 -6.51 -10.75
CA GLU A 253 -2.30 -7.22 -12.01
C GLU A 253 -3.58 -7.44 -12.81
N VAL A 254 -4.61 -8.03 -12.18
CA VAL A 254 -5.88 -8.32 -12.85
C VAL A 254 -6.63 -7.02 -13.19
N GLY A 255 -6.47 -5.99 -12.36
CA GLY A 255 -7.08 -4.68 -12.56
C GLY A 255 -6.52 -3.89 -13.73
N GLN A 256 -5.42 -4.31 -14.35
CA GLN A 256 -4.86 -3.64 -15.54
C GLN A 256 -5.73 -3.83 -16.80
N VAL A 257 -6.63 -4.78 -16.79
CA VAL A 257 -7.55 -5.00 -17.91
C VAL A 257 -8.58 -3.87 -17.97
N GLN A 258 -8.76 -3.32 -19.16
CA GLN A 258 -9.81 -2.35 -19.45
C GLN A 258 -11.02 -3.08 -20.01
N PHE A 259 -12.18 -2.83 -19.43
CA PHE A 259 -13.45 -3.24 -19.98
C PHE A 259 -13.99 -2.03 -20.75
N PHE A 260 -13.92 -2.07 -22.10
CA PHE A 260 -14.57 -1.05 -22.88
C PHE A 260 -16.08 -1.30 -22.79
N GLY A 261 -16.80 -0.34 -22.16
CA GLY A 261 -18.21 -0.19 -22.37
C GLY A 261 -18.43 0.20 -23.84
N PHE A 262 -19.25 -0.53 -24.53
CA PHE A 262 -19.69 -0.24 -25.89
C PHE A 262 -20.71 0.90 -25.86
#